data_1e6b7303f55ac85812bd4327a8da01e1
#
_entry.id   1e6b7303f55ac85812bd4327a8da01e1
#
_cell.length_a   1.000
_cell.length_b   1.000
_cell.length_c   1.000
_cell.angle_alpha   90.00
_cell.angle_beta   90.00
_cell.angle_gamma   90.00
#
_symmetry.space_group_name_H-M   'P 1'
#
loop_
_entity.id
_entity.type
_entity.pdbx_description
1 polymer ?
#
loop_
_entity_poly.entity_id
_entity_poly.type
_entity_poly.pdbx_seq_one_letter_code
_entity_poly.pdbx_strand_id
1 'polypeptide(L)'
;MAKDERDLLDLLKFELKFLEDGGYGRSPHTPWRRPLVFEDSLTCLNFGDPAHTHPCSECLLMEFVPAELKDQVSPCRLIPLTPKGETADYFYRCGTQLELEEALAGWLRDQISQIEEQREQGSKTGPTTASPTGLDGLQRKRWLAFANNLGLLASSHRNNHDYIVAHAVYGRALEAAQNVAASEDGRLLLARIRADQEAVSAILHRGEDGATRTESEELQVTGRW
;
A
#
# COMPACT_ATOMS: atom_id res chain seq x y z
N MET A 1 23.40 -5.79 9.81
CA MET A 1 21.97 -5.41 9.79
C MET A 1 21.61 -5.19 8.34
N ALA A 2 20.52 -5.77 7.86
CA ALA A 2 20.15 -5.68 6.45
C ALA A 2 19.48 -4.34 6.19
N LYS A 3 20.13 -3.48 5.42
CA LYS A 3 19.56 -2.25 4.90
C LYS A 3 18.32 -2.60 4.07
N ASP A 4 17.31 -1.75 4.06
CA ASP A 4 16.12 -1.88 3.20
C ASP A 4 16.55 -2.02 1.73
N GLU A 5 16.27 -3.18 1.12
CA GLU A 5 16.68 -3.50 -0.25
C GLU A 5 15.60 -3.21 -1.29
N ARG A 6 14.46 -2.62 -0.87
CA ARG A 6 13.38 -2.26 -1.79
C ARG A 6 13.83 -1.15 -2.75
N ASP A 7 13.23 -1.08 -3.93
CA ASP A 7 13.45 0.06 -4.83
C ASP A 7 12.65 1.27 -4.34
N LEU A 8 13.31 2.42 -4.20
CA LEU A 8 12.70 3.64 -3.68
C LEU A 8 11.56 4.14 -4.58
N LEU A 9 11.74 4.09 -5.89
CA LEU A 9 10.71 4.53 -6.84
C LEU A 9 9.47 3.65 -6.77
N ASP A 10 9.65 2.34 -6.70
CA ASP A 10 8.55 1.39 -6.57
C ASP A 10 7.82 1.58 -5.24
N LEU A 11 8.57 1.88 -4.16
CA LEU A 11 8.01 2.17 -2.84
C LEU A 11 7.12 3.41 -2.87
N LEU A 12 7.58 4.51 -3.47
CA LEU A 12 6.83 5.76 -3.55
C LEU A 12 5.60 5.61 -4.47
N LYS A 13 5.72 4.89 -5.58
CA LYS A 13 4.57 4.59 -6.45
C LYS A 13 3.51 3.75 -5.75
N PHE A 14 3.95 2.77 -4.96
CA PHE A 14 3.05 1.99 -4.11
C PHE A 14 2.30 2.88 -3.13
N GLU A 15 3.02 3.75 -2.41
CA GLU A 15 2.44 4.64 -1.41
C GLU A 15 1.41 5.60 -2.03
N LEU A 16 1.74 6.18 -3.20
CA LEU A 16 0.80 7.03 -3.94
C LEU A 16 -0.47 6.28 -4.32
N LYS A 17 -0.32 5.09 -4.89
CA LYS A 17 -1.48 4.26 -5.26
C LYS A 17 -2.30 3.85 -4.03
N PHE A 18 -1.65 3.48 -2.92
CA PHE A 18 -2.31 3.15 -1.66
C PHE A 18 -3.14 4.32 -1.15
N LEU A 19 -2.61 5.54 -1.20
CA LEU A 19 -3.31 6.77 -0.83
C LEU A 19 -4.52 7.03 -1.75
N GLU A 20 -4.33 6.99 -3.08
CA GLU A 20 -5.37 7.25 -4.09
C GLU A 20 -6.53 6.26 -4.02
N ASP A 21 -6.25 5.03 -3.61
CA ASP A 21 -7.26 3.99 -3.40
C ASP A 21 -7.94 4.08 -2.01
N GLY A 22 -7.69 5.16 -1.25
CA GLY A 22 -8.29 5.37 0.07
C GLY A 22 -7.69 4.51 1.18
N GLY A 23 -6.44 4.07 1.04
CA GLY A 23 -5.76 3.20 2.00
C GLY A 23 -5.63 3.79 3.40
N TYR A 24 -5.68 5.13 3.53
CA TYR A 24 -5.75 5.84 4.80
C TYR A 24 -7.17 6.21 5.24
N GLY A 25 -8.19 5.62 4.60
CA GLY A 25 -9.57 5.75 5.05
C GLY A 25 -9.75 5.20 6.48
N ARG A 26 -10.66 5.81 7.24
CA ARG A 26 -10.97 5.33 8.59
C ARG A 26 -11.63 3.97 8.52
N SER A 27 -11.06 2.99 9.23
CA SER A 27 -11.69 1.69 9.37
C SER A 27 -13.04 1.84 10.11
N PRO A 28 -14.12 1.23 9.62
CA PRO A 28 -15.40 1.19 10.33
C PRO A 28 -15.27 0.56 11.72
N HIS A 29 -14.32 -0.35 11.92
CA HIS A 29 -14.10 -1.06 13.19
C HIS A 29 -13.30 -0.24 14.22
N THR A 30 -12.51 0.73 13.75
CA THR A 30 -11.70 1.61 14.62
C THR A 30 -11.83 3.07 14.17
N PRO A 31 -13.06 3.63 14.12
CA PRO A 31 -13.29 4.98 13.58
C PRO A 31 -12.62 6.08 14.39
N TRP A 32 -12.26 5.79 15.65
CA TRP A 32 -11.56 6.70 16.56
C TRP A 32 -10.04 6.73 16.32
N ARG A 33 -9.44 5.71 15.65
CA ARG A 33 -8.01 5.68 15.34
C ARG A 33 -7.78 6.42 14.04
N ARG A 34 -6.99 7.51 14.09
CA ARG A 34 -6.52 8.18 12.90
C ARG A 34 -5.43 7.31 12.26
N PRO A 35 -5.50 7.00 10.95
CA PRO A 35 -4.42 6.34 10.24
C PRO A 35 -3.17 7.22 10.25
N LEU A 36 -2.02 6.59 10.34
CA LEU A 36 -0.71 7.25 10.34
C LEU A 36 -0.04 6.99 8.99
N VAL A 37 0.21 8.04 8.22
CA VAL A 37 0.85 7.93 6.91
C VAL A 37 2.21 7.28 7.04
N PHE A 38 2.57 6.48 6.07
CA PHE A 38 3.72 5.59 6.01
C PHE A 38 3.67 4.44 7.05
N GLU A 39 3.36 4.70 8.31
CA GLU A 39 3.37 3.70 9.39
C GLU A 39 2.24 2.68 9.25
N ASP A 40 1.06 3.11 8.85
CA ASP A 40 -0.09 2.23 8.62
C ASP A 40 -0.17 1.76 7.14
N SER A 41 0.97 1.70 6.45
CA SER A 41 1.12 1.13 5.11
C SER A 41 2.32 0.18 5.02
N LEU A 42 2.37 -0.62 3.95
CA LEU A 42 3.51 -1.51 3.66
C LEU A 42 4.81 -0.75 3.35
N THR A 43 4.77 0.56 3.26
CA THR A 43 5.95 1.39 3.17
C THR A 43 6.80 1.30 4.42
N CYS A 44 6.16 1.16 5.59
CA CYS A 44 6.86 0.93 6.85
C CYS A 44 7.44 -0.49 6.92
N LEU A 45 8.72 -0.62 7.31
CA LEU A 45 9.35 -1.92 7.58
C LEU A 45 8.70 -2.64 8.77
N ASN A 46 8.14 -1.88 9.71
CA ASN A 46 7.49 -2.41 10.91
C ASN A 46 5.96 -2.51 10.78
N PHE A 47 5.42 -2.37 9.56
CA PHE A 47 3.98 -2.50 9.37
C PHE A 47 3.50 -3.88 9.83
N GLY A 48 2.54 -3.89 10.77
CA GLY A 48 2.00 -5.12 11.36
C GLY A 48 2.95 -5.83 12.36
N ASP A 49 4.12 -5.27 12.64
CA ASP A 49 5.04 -5.76 13.67
C ASP A 49 4.96 -4.89 14.94
N PRO A 50 4.26 -5.33 16.00
CA PRO A 50 4.16 -4.59 17.25
C PRO A 50 5.48 -4.51 18.02
N ALA A 51 6.47 -5.37 17.70
CA ALA A 51 7.78 -5.39 18.34
C ALA A 51 8.74 -4.36 17.73
N HIS A 52 8.39 -3.75 16.60
CA HIS A 52 9.22 -2.77 15.89
C HIS A 52 10.67 -3.26 15.70
N THR A 53 10.80 -4.46 15.12
CA THR A 53 12.10 -5.16 15.02
C THR A 53 13.09 -4.49 14.06
N HIS A 54 12.60 -3.64 13.14
CA HIS A 54 13.43 -2.90 12.19
C HIS A 54 13.63 -1.46 12.65
N PRO A 55 14.88 -1.01 12.86
CA PRO A 55 15.16 0.39 13.19
C PRO A 55 14.80 1.31 12.01
N CYS A 56 14.20 2.47 12.30
CA CYS A 56 13.84 3.45 11.29
C CYS A 56 15.02 3.91 10.43
N SER A 57 16.24 3.89 10.98
CA SER A 57 17.47 4.23 10.24
C SER A 57 17.76 3.31 9.04
N GLU A 58 17.15 2.15 8.95
CA GLU A 58 17.28 1.24 7.81
C GLU A 58 16.25 1.51 6.71
N CYS A 59 15.20 2.30 6.98
CA CYS A 59 14.10 2.60 6.06
C CYS A 59 14.54 3.57 4.95
N LEU A 60 14.11 3.31 3.72
CA LEU A 60 14.39 4.18 2.56
C LEU A 60 13.85 5.59 2.71
N LEU A 61 12.74 5.79 3.43
CA LEU A 61 12.17 7.11 3.67
C LEU A 61 13.10 8.05 4.47
N MET A 62 14.11 7.49 5.15
CA MET A 62 15.10 8.28 5.88
C MET A 62 15.93 9.21 4.96
N GLU A 63 15.92 8.98 3.66
CA GLU A 63 16.54 9.86 2.67
C GLU A 63 15.88 11.25 2.65
N PHE A 64 14.58 11.29 2.89
CA PHE A 64 13.75 12.51 2.86
C PHE A 64 13.62 13.21 4.21
N VAL A 65 14.07 12.57 5.29
CA VAL A 65 14.02 13.16 6.64
C VAL A 65 15.20 14.10 6.84
N PRO A 66 14.98 15.35 7.31
CA PRO A 66 16.07 16.26 7.68
C PRO A 66 17.06 15.61 8.66
N ALA A 67 18.35 15.87 8.48
CA ALA A 67 19.41 15.17 9.21
C ALA A 67 19.26 15.26 10.74
N GLU A 68 18.85 16.44 11.23
CA GLU A 68 18.63 16.73 12.65
C GLU A 68 17.40 16.02 13.26
N LEU A 69 16.51 15.47 12.41
CA LEU A 69 15.28 14.84 12.85
C LEU A 69 15.30 13.31 12.71
N LYS A 70 16.39 12.73 12.22
CA LYS A 70 16.49 11.30 11.92
C LYS A 70 16.44 10.41 13.16
N ASP A 71 16.83 10.92 14.31
CA ASP A 71 16.86 10.19 15.58
C ASP A 71 15.54 10.28 16.37
N GLN A 72 14.50 10.88 15.80
CA GLN A 72 13.18 10.93 16.43
C GLN A 72 12.47 9.59 16.39
N VAL A 73 11.45 9.40 17.24
CA VAL A 73 10.73 8.12 17.40
C VAL A 73 10.05 7.65 16.11
N SER A 74 9.47 8.56 15.34
CA SER A 74 8.81 8.27 14.05
C SER A 74 9.26 9.31 13.02
N PRO A 75 10.51 9.21 12.53
CA PRO A 75 11.12 10.26 11.71
C PRO A 75 10.41 10.49 10.37
N CYS A 76 9.76 9.47 9.81
CA CYS A 76 8.98 9.58 8.57
C CYS A 76 7.82 10.60 8.66
N ARG A 77 7.27 10.84 9.86
CA ARG A 77 6.24 11.87 10.08
C ARG A 77 6.78 13.28 9.93
N LEU A 78 8.09 13.45 9.98
CA LEU A 78 8.79 14.73 9.94
C LEU A 78 9.35 15.04 8.54
N ILE A 79 9.02 14.26 7.53
CA ILE A 79 9.30 14.56 6.13
C ILE A 79 8.51 15.82 5.74
N PRO A 80 9.17 16.86 5.19
CA PRO A 80 8.50 18.03 4.66
C PRO A 80 7.67 17.67 3.43
N LEU A 81 6.34 17.74 3.55
CA LEU A 81 5.40 17.36 2.48
C LEU A 81 5.04 18.57 1.59
N THR A 82 5.30 19.79 2.07
CA THR A 82 4.99 21.03 1.34
C THR A 82 6.21 21.93 1.25
N PRO A 83 6.25 22.90 0.30
CA PRO A 83 7.31 23.89 0.22
C PRO A 83 7.44 24.77 1.47
N LYS A 84 6.42 24.83 2.33
CA LYS A 84 6.45 25.55 3.61
C LYS A 84 7.08 24.73 4.73
N GLY A 85 7.44 23.46 4.47
CA GLY A 85 7.99 22.56 5.47
C GLY A 85 6.94 21.90 6.38
N GLU A 86 5.66 21.93 5.99
CA GLU A 86 4.58 21.26 6.73
C GLU A 86 4.75 19.75 6.60
N THR A 87 4.70 19.06 7.72
CA THR A 87 4.96 17.61 7.84
C THR A 87 3.68 16.86 8.17
N ALA A 88 3.68 15.52 8.10
CA ALA A 88 2.54 14.74 8.56
C ALA A 88 2.19 15.04 10.03
N ASP A 89 3.19 15.21 10.89
CA ASP A 89 3.00 15.56 12.30
C ASP A 89 2.34 16.96 12.47
N TYR A 90 2.67 17.92 11.61
CA TYR A 90 1.99 19.22 11.56
C TYR A 90 0.50 19.05 11.25
N PHE A 91 0.14 18.30 10.19
CA PHE A 91 -1.26 18.09 9.82
C PHE A 91 -2.04 17.29 10.86
N TYR A 92 -1.40 16.38 11.59
CA TYR A 92 -2.05 15.67 12.70
C TYR A 92 -2.46 16.60 13.83
N ARG A 93 -1.74 17.71 14.05
CA ARG A 93 -2.01 18.68 15.12
C ARG A 93 -2.93 19.81 14.68
N CYS A 94 -2.71 20.34 13.48
CA CYS A 94 -3.28 21.61 13.04
C CYS A 94 -4.07 21.51 11.74
N GLY A 95 -4.01 20.38 11.01
CA GLY A 95 -4.66 20.20 9.72
C GLY A 95 -5.82 19.21 9.74
N THR A 96 -6.44 19.08 8.60
CA THR A 96 -7.46 18.06 8.31
C THR A 96 -6.84 16.84 7.64
N GLN A 97 -7.56 15.71 7.64
CA GLN A 97 -7.15 14.52 6.93
C GLN A 97 -7.00 14.77 5.42
N LEU A 98 -7.93 15.54 4.85
CA LEU A 98 -7.91 15.88 3.42
C LEU A 98 -6.66 16.69 3.05
N GLU A 99 -6.32 17.71 3.83
CA GLU A 99 -5.11 18.52 3.60
C GLU A 99 -3.83 17.67 3.68
N LEU A 100 -3.78 16.72 4.63
CA LEU A 100 -2.65 15.79 4.73
C LEU A 100 -2.55 14.90 3.50
N GLU A 101 -3.66 14.33 3.06
CA GLU A 101 -3.71 13.44 1.88
C GLU A 101 -3.33 14.20 0.60
N GLU A 102 -3.80 15.43 0.43
CA GLU A 102 -3.43 16.29 -0.72
C GLU A 102 -1.94 16.64 -0.68
N ALA A 103 -1.40 17.03 0.47
CA ALA A 103 0.02 17.35 0.63
C ALA A 103 0.90 16.13 0.36
N LEU A 104 0.51 14.96 0.90
CA LEU A 104 1.21 13.70 0.68
C LEU A 104 1.19 13.30 -0.79
N ALA A 105 0.03 13.36 -1.45
CA ALA A 105 -0.10 13.02 -2.86
C ALA A 105 0.77 13.93 -3.75
N GLY A 106 0.77 15.24 -3.46
CA GLY A 106 1.62 16.21 -4.15
C GLY A 106 3.09 15.86 -4.00
N TRP A 107 3.54 15.69 -2.78
CA TRP A 107 4.92 15.32 -2.46
C TRP A 107 5.35 14.01 -3.14
N LEU A 108 4.52 12.97 -3.07
CA LEU A 108 4.83 11.68 -3.71
C LEU A 108 4.99 11.82 -5.22
N ARG A 109 4.09 12.54 -5.90
CA ARG A 109 4.19 12.77 -7.35
C ARG A 109 5.46 13.53 -7.72
N ASP A 110 5.83 14.54 -6.94
CA ASP A 110 7.04 15.32 -7.17
C ASP A 110 8.31 14.46 -6.99
N GLN A 111 8.37 13.64 -5.93
CA GLN A 111 9.51 12.74 -5.71
C GLN A 111 9.62 11.67 -6.80
N ILE A 112 8.50 11.07 -7.20
CA ILE A 112 8.45 10.08 -8.29
C ILE A 112 9.00 10.71 -9.58
N SER A 113 8.51 11.89 -9.97
CA SER A 113 8.96 12.59 -11.18
C SER A 113 10.46 12.90 -11.14
N GLN A 114 10.96 13.41 -10.02
CA GLN A 114 12.39 13.70 -9.87
C GLN A 114 13.27 12.45 -10.01
N ILE A 115 12.89 11.34 -9.40
CA ILE A 115 13.65 10.09 -9.48
C ILE A 115 13.60 9.51 -10.90
N GLU A 116 12.45 9.57 -11.57
CA GLU A 116 12.31 9.12 -12.97
C GLU A 116 13.20 9.95 -13.91
N GLU A 117 13.17 11.28 -13.79
CA GLU A 117 14.03 12.18 -14.58
C GLU A 117 15.52 11.91 -14.35
N GLN A 118 15.93 11.68 -13.09
CA GLN A 118 17.32 11.34 -12.76
C GLN A 118 17.75 10.00 -13.40
N ARG A 119 16.88 8.99 -13.39
CA ARG A 119 17.14 7.69 -14.03
C ARG A 119 17.24 7.80 -15.54
N GLU A 120 16.40 8.62 -16.17
CA GLU A 120 16.47 8.87 -17.61
C GLU A 120 17.75 9.63 -18.01
N GLN A 121 18.16 10.61 -17.23
CA GLN A 121 19.42 11.36 -17.47
C GLN A 121 20.64 10.46 -17.26
N GLY A 122 20.66 9.61 -16.24
CA GLY A 122 21.72 8.65 -15.99
C GLY A 122 21.82 7.56 -17.07
N SER A 123 20.71 7.22 -17.73
CA SER A 123 20.68 6.26 -18.83
C SER A 123 21.25 6.80 -20.16
N LYS A 124 21.33 8.13 -20.33
CA LYS A 124 21.87 8.76 -21.55
C LYS A 124 23.40 8.77 -21.62
N THR A 125 24.11 8.39 -20.56
CA THR A 125 25.58 8.45 -20.45
C THR A 125 26.31 7.10 -20.36
N GLY A 126 25.63 5.96 -20.59
CA GLY A 126 26.27 4.64 -20.58
C GLY A 126 25.79 3.75 -21.71
N PRO A 127 26.63 2.83 -22.26
CA PRO A 127 26.24 1.96 -23.36
C PRO A 127 25.18 0.96 -22.91
N THR A 128 24.03 1.07 -23.52
CA THR A 128 22.89 0.15 -23.35
C THR A 128 23.21 -1.20 -23.96
N THR A 129 23.39 -2.23 -23.16
CA THR A 129 23.16 -3.61 -23.57
C THR A 129 22.36 -4.34 -22.49
N ALA A 130 21.04 -4.15 -22.51
CA ALA A 130 20.12 -5.06 -21.83
C ALA A 130 18.92 -5.30 -22.74
N SER A 131 18.86 -6.50 -23.32
CA SER A 131 17.68 -7.02 -24.01
C SER A 131 16.50 -7.12 -23.03
N PRO A 132 15.26 -6.82 -23.47
CA PRO A 132 14.07 -6.89 -22.61
C PRO A 132 13.53 -8.33 -22.56
N THR A 133 14.26 -9.24 -21.92
CA THR A 133 13.77 -10.60 -21.68
C THR A 133 14.23 -11.11 -20.33
N GLY A 134 13.37 -10.89 -19.33
CA GLY A 134 13.46 -11.54 -18.04
C GLY A 134 13.92 -10.60 -16.91
N LEU A 135 13.05 -10.43 -15.92
CA LEU A 135 13.42 -9.86 -14.62
C LEU A 135 14.69 -10.57 -14.12
N ASP A 136 15.66 -9.82 -13.63
CA ASP A 136 16.81 -10.42 -12.96
C ASP A 136 16.36 -11.18 -11.71
N GLY A 137 17.20 -12.06 -11.17
CA GLY A 137 16.85 -12.89 -10.03
C GLY A 137 16.49 -12.10 -8.78
N LEU A 138 17.04 -10.87 -8.63
CA LEU A 138 16.78 -9.99 -7.51
C LEU A 138 15.44 -9.28 -7.68
N GLN A 139 15.15 -8.74 -8.85
CA GLN A 139 13.86 -8.14 -9.17
C GLN A 139 12.71 -9.13 -9.00
N ARG A 140 12.92 -10.39 -9.45
CA ARG A 140 11.93 -11.45 -9.25
C ARG A 140 11.64 -11.72 -7.78
N LYS A 141 12.67 -11.83 -6.93
CA LYS A 141 12.51 -12.01 -5.49
C LYS A 141 11.74 -10.84 -4.86
N ARG A 142 12.01 -9.61 -5.28
CA ARG A 142 11.32 -8.40 -4.81
C ARG A 142 9.84 -8.44 -5.16
N TRP A 143 9.49 -8.75 -6.40
CA TRP A 143 8.09 -8.87 -6.82
C TRP A 143 7.34 -9.98 -6.09
N LEU A 144 8.01 -11.14 -5.87
CA LEU A 144 7.44 -12.24 -5.07
C LEU A 144 7.16 -11.80 -3.64
N ALA A 145 8.14 -11.16 -2.98
CA ALA A 145 7.97 -10.66 -1.63
C ALA A 145 6.86 -9.60 -1.53
N PHE A 146 6.81 -8.67 -2.48
CA PHE A 146 5.80 -7.62 -2.54
C PHE A 146 4.39 -8.19 -2.71
N ALA A 147 4.17 -9.06 -3.69
CA ALA A 147 2.88 -9.70 -3.91
C ALA A 147 2.45 -10.56 -2.72
N ASN A 148 3.40 -11.28 -2.09
CA ASN A 148 3.11 -12.06 -0.88
C ASN A 148 2.68 -11.17 0.29
N ASN A 149 3.35 -10.04 0.51
CA ASN A 149 3.01 -9.11 1.59
C ASN A 149 1.61 -8.50 1.39
N LEU A 150 1.26 -8.13 0.16
CA LEU A 150 -0.10 -7.69 -0.17
C LEU A 150 -1.13 -8.80 0.11
N GLY A 151 -0.84 -10.04 -0.25
CA GLY A 151 -1.70 -11.18 0.07
C GLY A 151 -1.90 -11.38 1.57
N LEU A 152 -0.86 -11.19 2.39
CA LEU A 152 -0.95 -11.26 3.86
C LEU A 152 -1.78 -10.11 4.43
N LEU A 153 -1.61 -8.89 3.90
CA LEU A 153 -2.42 -7.74 4.30
C LEU A 153 -3.91 -7.98 3.99
N ALA A 154 -4.21 -8.45 2.78
CA ALA A 154 -5.57 -8.79 2.39
C ALA A 154 -6.18 -9.87 3.31
N SER A 155 -5.38 -10.88 3.69
CA SER A 155 -5.80 -11.92 4.64
C SER A 155 -6.10 -11.33 6.03
N SER A 156 -5.34 -10.33 6.47
CA SER A 156 -5.60 -9.62 7.72
C SER A 156 -6.94 -8.89 7.69
N HIS A 157 -7.23 -8.15 6.61
CA HIS A 157 -8.54 -7.51 6.42
C HIS A 157 -9.68 -8.53 6.37
N ARG A 158 -9.50 -9.64 5.65
CA ARG A 158 -10.49 -10.73 5.63
C ARG A 158 -10.78 -11.28 7.03
N ASN A 159 -9.75 -11.49 7.84
CA ASN A 159 -9.90 -12.01 9.21
C ASN A 159 -10.59 -10.98 10.13
N ASN A 160 -10.47 -9.71 9.84
CA ASN A 160 -11.16 -8.62 10.52
C ASN A 160 -12.56 -8.34 9.95
N HIS A 161 -13.05 -9.15 9.03
CA HIS A 161 -14.34 -9.00 8.33
C HIS A 161 -14.45 -7.75 7.43
N ASP A 162 -13.33 -7.11 7.08
CA ASP A 162 -13.26 -5.99 6.12
C ASP A 162 -13.20 -6.53 4.68
N TYR A 163 -14.25 -7.19 4.24
CA TYR A 163 -14.23 -7.94 2.97
C TYR A 163 -14.04 -7.06 1.74
N ILE A 164 -14.58 -5.84 1.73
CA ILE A 164 -14.42 -4.90 0.61
C ILE A 164 -12.94 -4.52 0.47
N VAL A 165 -12.29 -4.14 1.56
CA VAL A 165 -10.87 -3.79 1.58
C VAL A 165 -10.02 -5.01 1.24
N ALA A 166 -10.33 -6.18 1.82
CA ALA A 166 -9.64 -7.43 1.52
C ALA A 166 -9.69 -7.76 0.02
N HIS A 167 -10.85 -7.64 -0.61
CA HIS A 167 -11.03 -7.89 -2.05
C HIS A 167 -10.17 -6.95 -2.91
N ALA A 168 -10.17 -5.64 -2.60
CA ALA A 168 -9.37 -4.64 -3.30
C ALA A 168 -7.86 -4.92 -3.16
N VAL A 169 -7.39 -5.27 -1.94
CA VAL A 169 -5.97 -5.56 -1.68
C VAL A 169 -5.54 -6.86 -2.34
N TYR A 170 -6.39 -7.89 -2.39
CA TYR A 170 -6.11 -9.10 -3.18
C TYR A 170 -5.98 -8.82 -4.67
N GLY A 171 -6.80 -7.92 -5.24
CA GLY A 171 -6.67 -7.47 -6.63
C GLY A 171 -5.27 -6.94 -6.93
N ARG A 172 -4.75 -6.09 -6.06
CA ARG A 172 -3.39 -5.54 -6.17
C ARG A 172 -2.29 -6.60 -6.00
N ALA A 173 -2.50 -7.54 -5.09
CA ALA A 173 -1.57 -8.64 -4.91
C ALA A 173 -1.48 -9.50 -6.18
N LEU A 174 -2.59 -9.69 -6.90
CA LEU A 174 -2.62 -10.37 -8.20
C LEU A 174 -1.86 -9.59 -9.28
N GLU A 175 -2.08 -8.27 -9.38
CA GLU A 175 -1.34 -7.42 -10.33
C GLU A 175 0.17 -7.49 -10.08
N ALA A 176 0.60 -7.41 -8.82
CA ALA A 176 2.00 -7.56 -8.45
C ALA A 176 2.55 -8.95 -8.80
N ALA A 177 1.80 -10.03 -8.54
CA ALA A 177 2.20 -11.40 -8.83
C ALA A 177 2.31 -11.69 -10.34
N GLN A 178 1.58 -10.95 -11.19
CA GLN A 178 1.68 -11.08 -12.65
C GLN A 178 3.07 -10.76 -13.17
N ASN A 179 3.81 -9.84 -12.53
CA ASN A 179 5.18 -9.51 -12.93
C ASN A 179 6.14 -10.68 -12.77
N VAL A 180 5.81 -11.69 -11.98
CA VAL A 180 6.62 -12.88 -11.72
C VAL A 180 5.96 -14.18 -12.18
N ALA A 181 4.85 -14.10 -12.90
CA ALA A 181 4.07 -15.26 -13.38
C ALA A 181 4.85 -16.22 -14.28
N ALA A 182 5.94 -15.76 -14.90
CA ALA A 182 6.84 -16.61 -15.68
C ALA A 182 7.62 -17.62 -14.82
N SER A 183 7.81 -17.35 -13.52
CA SER A 183 8.48 -18.26 -12.57
C SER A 183 7.50 -19.26 -11.96
N GLU A 184 8.00 -20.40 -11.50
CA GLU A 184 7.18 -21.39 -10.79
C GLU A 184 6.59 -20.82 -9.49
N ASP A 185 7.43 -20.18 -8.67
CA ASP A 185 7.01 -19.53 -7.43
C ASP A 185 5.95 -18.44 -7.67
N GLY A 186 6.10 -17.67 -8.75
CA GLY A 186 5.14 -16.63 -9.14
C GLY A 186 3.78 -17.23 -9.53
N ARG A 187 3.77 -18.34 -10.27
CA ARG A 187 2.52 -19.03 -10.62
C ARG A 187 1.80 -19.60 -9.40
N LEU A 188 2.54 -20.20 -8.46
CA LEU A 188 1.99 -20.73 -7.22
C LEU A 188 1.41 -19.61 -6.34
N LEU A 189 2.14 -18.50 -6.20
CA LEU A 189 1.69 -17.34 -5.46
C LEU A 189 0.41 -16.75 -6.08
N LEU A 190 0.38 -16.59 -7.40
CA LEU A 190 -0.75 -16.04 -8.14
C LEU A 190 -2.00 -16.92 -7.99
N ALA A 191 -1.85 -18.24 -8.06
CA ALA A 191 -2.95 -19.19 -7.86
C ALA A 191 -3.52 -19.09 -6.45
N ARG A 192 -2.67 -19.00 -5.41
CA ARG A 192 -3.08 -18.85 -4.02
C ARG A 192 -3.86 -17.55 -3.80
N ILE A 193 -3.31 -16.42 -4.23
CA ILE A 193 -3.94 -15.10 -4.05
C ILE A 193 -5.30 -15.06 -4.78
N ARG A 194 -5.39 -15.65 -5.97
CA ARG A 194 -6.64 -15.73 -6.73
C ARG A 194 -7.71 -16.51 -5.98
N ALA A 195 -7.37 -17.66 -5.44
CA ALA A 195 -8.31 -18.49 -4.66
C ALA A 195 -8.82 -17.73 -3.41
N ASP A 196 -7.93 -17.01 -2.72
CA ASP A 196 -8.30 -16.19 -1.56
C ASP A 196 -9.23 -15.03 -1.95
N GLN A 197 -8.96 -14.35 -3.09
CA GLN A 197 -9.83 -13.29 -3.61
C GLN A 197 -11.21 -13.80 -4.00
N GLU A 198 -11.29 -14.95 -4.68
CA GLU A 198 -12.54 -15.58 -5.07
C GLU A 198 -13.38 -15.94 -3.84
N ALA A 199 -12.75 -16.43 -2.78
CA ALA A 199 -13.43 -16.73 -1.52
C ALA A 199 -14.06 -15.48 -0.88
N VAL A 200 -13.34 -14.33 -0.90
CA VAL A 200 -13.85 -13.06 -0.40
C VAL A 200 -14.98 -12.54 -1.30
N SER A 201 -14.82 -12.62 -2.62
CA SER A 201 -15.85 -12.22 -3.59
C SER A 201 -17.16 -12.98 -3.37
N ALA A 202 -17.09 -14.29 -3.12
CA ALA A 202 -18.25 -15.11 -2.84
C ALA A 202 -18.98 -14.73 -1.53
N ILE A 203 -18.26 -14.14 -0.56
CA ILE A 203 -18.88 -13.61 0.67
C ILE A 203 -19.62 -12.31 0.37
N LEU A 204 -19.02 -11.40 -0.39
CA LEU A 204 -19.63 -10.14 -0.78
C LEU A 204 -20.92 -10.34 -1.56
N HIS A 205 -20.93 -11.20 -2.57
CA HIS A 205 -22.13 -11.49 -3.37
C HIS A 205 -23.27 -12.14 -2.54
N ARG A 206 -22.93 -13.03 -1.59
CA ARG A 206 -23.97 -13.60 -0.69
C ARG A 206 -24.60 -12.56 0.23
N GLY A 207 -23.86 -11.52 0.59
CA GLY A 207 -24.38 -10.40 1.38
C GLY A 207 -25.38 -9.56 0.59
N GLU A 208 -25.15 -9.34 -0.70
CA GLU A 208 -26.05 -8.60 -1.59
C GLU A 208 -27.37 -9.35 -1.86
N ASP A 209 -27.31 -10.67 -2.09
CA ASP A 209 -28.50 -11.51 -2.30
C ASP A 209 -29.39 -11.59 -1.05
N GLY A 210 -28.79 -11.52 0.14
CA GLY A 210 -29.51 -11.50 1.42
C GLY A 210 -30.25 -10.18 1.65
N ALA A 211 -29.65 -9.05 1.27
CA ALA A 211 -30.24 -7.72 1.43
C ALA A 211 -31.44 -7.51 0.50
N THR A 212 -31.35 -7.96 -0.75
CA THR A 212 -32.45 -7.84 -1.73
C THR A 212 -33.64 -8.73 -1.38
N ARG A 213 -33.43 -9.85 -0.66
CA ARG A 213 -34.49 -10.77 -0.26
C ARG A 213 -35.30 -10.26 0.91
N THR A 214 -34.67 -9.56 1.87
CA THR A 214 -35.38 -8.92 3.01
C THR A 214 -36.22 -7.73 2.56
N GLU A 215 -35.76 -6.90 1.64
CA GLU A 215 -36.57 -5.79 1.08
C GLU A 215 -37.78 -6.29 0.29
N SER A 216 -37.66 -7.41 -0.42
CA SER A 216 -38.77 -8.00 -1.16
C SER A 216 -39.83 -8.64 -0.26
N GLU A 217 -39.45 -9.19 0.88
CA GLU A 217 -40.37 -9.77 1.87
C GLU A 217 -41.09 -8.68 2.68
N GLU A 218 -40.45 -7.56 3.04
CA GLU A 218 -41.08 -6.43 3.72
C GLU A 218 -42.12 -5.72 2.84
N LEU A 219 -41.91 -5.62 1.54
CA LEU A 219 -42.88 -5.03 0.59
C LEU A 219 -44.14 -5.89 0.38
N GLN A 220 -44.06 -7.20 0.60
CA GLN A 220 -45.22 -8.10 0.51
C GLN A 220 -46.09 -8.12 1.77
N VAL A 221 -45.57 -7.75 2.93
CA VAL A 221 -46.30 -7.74 4.20
C VAL A 221 -47.13 -6.47 4.37
N THR A 222 -46.77 -5.36 3.74
CA THR A 222 -47.46 -4.07 3.86
C THR A 222 -48.62 -3.84 2.85
N GLY A 223 -48.87 -4.80 1.98
CA GLY A 223 -49.86 -4.71 0.89
C GLY A 223 -51.26 -5.27 1.18
N ARG A 224 -51.62 -5.48 2.46
CA ARG A 224 -52.99 -5.90 2.83
C ARG A 224 -53.57 -4.89 3.79
N TRP A 225 -54.23 -3.90 3.29
CA TRP A 225 -55.46 -3.25 3.81
C TRP A 225 -56.26 -2.74 2.64
#